data_82223045e93648a83a41fc602aa6ebe3
#
_entry.id   82223045e93648a83a41fc602aa6ebe3
#
_cell.length_a   1.000
_cell.length_b   1.000
_cell.length_c   1.000
_cell.angle_alpha   90.00
_cell.angle_beta   90.00
_cell.angle_gamma   90.00
#
_symmetry.space_group_name_H-M   'P 1'
#
loop_
_entity.id
_entity.type
_entity.pdbx_description
1 polymer ?
#
loop_
_entity_poly.entity_id
_entity_poly.type
_entity_poly.pdbx_seq_one_letter_code
_entity_poly.pdbx_strand_id
1 'polypeptide(L)'
;LLGQSLLKEFKDEPLNLTLLISHTHWDHIQGLPFFGPIYEPRCRLRILGCEGARKGLVNALTGQMESTYFPVPFAKLPSNIQIEELKNYNFDIGTVLVRALRANHPGLCVGYRLFTPDAMVCYFPDTEPRPGGHDRDMIEFIRGADVLVLDSQYDRDEYKAHIGWGHGCVDDSVALALQAGVKHLILFHHDPSHDDDWIDTTLSRARKIVTQQKGKLRVDAAREGLVLNLDGASSR
;
A
#
# COMPACT_ATOMS: atom_id res chain seq x y z
N LEU A 1 -6.37 -12.13 -7.99
CA LEU A 1 -7.73 -11.58 -8.02
C LEU A 1 -7.81 -10.31 -8.86
N LEU A 2 -7.14 -9.19 -8.50
CA LEU A 2 -7.26 -7.90 -9.20
C LEU A 2 -6.98 -8.01 -10.71
N GLY A 3 -5.89 -8.67 -11.11
CA GLY A 3 -5.55 -8.84 -12.53
C GLY A 3 -6.65 -9.53 -13.34
N GLN A 4 -7.29 -10.55 -12.77
CA GLN A 4 -8.40 -11.25 -13.41
C GLN A 4 -9.66 -10.37 -13.49
N SER A 5 -9.92 -9.57 -12.45
CA SER A 5 -11.04 -8.61 -12.47
C SER A 5 -10.85 -7.56 -13.55
N LEU A 6 -9.65 -6.98 -13.67
CA LEU A 6 -9.31 -6.01 -14.71
C LEU A 6 -9.46 -6.60 -16.12
N LEU A 7 -8.98 -7.82 -16.35
CA LEU A 7 -9.11 -8.51 -17.64
C LEU A 7 -10.55 -8.78 -18.01
N LYS A 8 -11.40 -9.05 -17.03
CA LYS A 8 -12.84 -9.28 -17.23
C LYS A 8 -13.58 -7.96 -17.50
N GLU A 9 -13.27 -6.91 -16.77
CA GLU A 9 -13.93 -5.60 -16.86
C GLU A 9 -13.59 -4.91 -18.19
N PHE A 10 -12.31 -4.93 -18.59
CA PHE A 10 -11.79 -4.29 -19.82
C PHE A 10 -11.54 -5.31 -20.93
N LYS A 11 -12.44 -6.23 -21.14
CA LYS A 11 -12.27 -7.42 -21.99
C LYS A 11 -11.71 -7.15 -23.39
N ASP A 12 -12.21 -6.12 -24.07
CA ASP A 12 -11.87 -5.81 -25.47
C ASP A 12 -11.22 -4.43 -25.63
N GLU A 13 -10.91 -3.74 -24.53
CA GLU A 13 -10.34 -2.38 -24.53
C GLU A 13 -8.83 -2.40 -24.29
N PRO A 14 -8.10 -1.38 -24.78
CA PRO A 14 -6.71 -1.16 -24.39
C PRO A 14 -6.60 -1.01 -22.87
N LEU A 15 -5.73 -1.78 -22.25
CA LEU A 15 -5.54 -1.77 -20.81
C LEU A 15 -4.30 -0.93 -20.45
N ASN A 16 -4.53 0.31 -20.01
CA ASN A 16 -3.46 1.21 -19.57
C ASN A 16 -3.43 1.26 -18.03
N LEU A 17 -2.38 0.71 -17.46
CA LEU A 17 -2.24 0.58 -16.01
C LEU A 17 -1.00 1.32 -15.51
N THR A 18 -1.10 1.89 -14.31
CA THR A 18 0.06 2.36 -13.54
C THR A 18 0.10 1.61 -12.22
N LEU A 19 1.22 0.93 -11.96
CA LEU A 19 1.50 0.22 -10.72
C LEU A 19 2.49 1.04 -9.89
N LEU A 20 2.10 1.37 -8.66
CA LEU A 20 2.94 2.04 -7.68
C LEU A 20 3.54 0.99 -6.73
N ILE A 21 4.86 0.91 -6.67
CA ILE A 21 5.60 0.00 -5.77
C ILE A 21 6.11 0.83 -4.59
N SER A 22 5.76 0.44 -3.38
CA SER A 22 6.25 1.07 -2.17
C SER A 22 7.74 0.78 -1.93
N HIS A 23 8.13 -0.48 -2.09
CA HIS A 23 9.48 -0.98 -2.00
C HIS A 23 9.58 -2.40 -2.59
N THR A 24 10.76 -2.99 -2.57
CA THR A 24 11.04 -4.24 -3.28
C THR A 24 11.27 -5.46 -2.35
N HIS A 25 10.76 -5.45 -1.11
CA HIS A 25 10.66 -6.68 -0.34
C HIS A 25 9.75 -7.67 -1.08
N TRP A 26 10.02 -8.93 -0.91
CA TRP A 26 9.47 -9.95 -1.82
C TRP A 26 7.96 -10.05 -1.77
N ASP A 27 7.37 -9.96 -0.61
CA ASP A 27 5.93 -9.98 -0.39
C ASP A 27 5.17 -8.83 -1.11
N HIS A 28 5.86 -7.73 -1.46
CA HIS A 28 5.30 -6.61 -2.24
C HIS A 28 5.48 -6.75 -3.75
N ILE A 29 6.36 -7.63 -4.22
CA ILE A 29 6.63 -7.79 -5.66
C ILE A 29 6.37 -9.19 -6.20
N GLN A 30 6.29 -10.23 -5.35
CA GLN A 30 6.15 -11.63 -5.76
C GLN A 30 4.86 -11.91 -6.57
N GLY A 31 3.86 -11.04 -6.48
CA GLY A 31 2.64 -11.18 -7.26
C GLY A 31 2.76 -10.77 -8.73
N LEU A 32 3.82 -10.03 -9.11
CA LEU A 32 3.97 -9.52 -10.48
C LEU A 32 4.04 -10.63 -11.53
N PRO A 33 4.80 -11.73 -11.37
CA PRO A 33 4.83 -12.81 -12.34
C PRO A 33 3.47 -13.48 -12.58
N PHE A 34 2.53 -13.33 -11.66
CA PHE A 34 1.18 -13.91 -11.72
C PHE A 34 0.10 -12.86 -12.06
N PHE A 35 0.49 -11.62 -12.35
CA PHE A 35 -0.43 -10.56 -12.69
C PHE A 35 -0.90 -10.68 -14.14
N GLY A 36 -2.08 -11.27 -14.37
CA GLY A 36 -2.61 -11.60 -15.69
C GLY A 36 -2.43 -10.53 -16.79
N PRO A 37 -2.64 -9.23 -16.51
CA PRO A 37 -2.47 -8.18 -17.51
C PRO A 37 -1.09 -8.13 -18.19
N ILE A 38 0.00 -8.58 -17.56
CA ILE A 38 1.33 -8.58 -18.20
C ILE A 38 1.45 -9.59 -19.35
N TYR A 39 0.52 -10.53 -19.45
CA TYR A 39 0.44 -11.54 -20.52
C TYR A 39 -0.49 -11.12 -21.67
N GLU A 40 -1.05 -9.91 -21.62
CA GLU A 40 -1.94 -9.39 -22.64
C GLU A 40 -1.22 -8.39 -23.56
N PRO A 41 -1.14 -8.63 -24.89
CA PRO A 41 -0.47 -7.72 -25.83
C PRO A 41 -1.08 -6.30 -25.86
N ARG A 42 -2.37 -6.18 -25.48
CA ARG A 42 -3.09 -4.91 -25.39
C ARG A 42 -2.81 -4.14 -24.11
N CYS A 43 -2.07 -4.70 -23.16
CA CYS A 43 -1.73 -4.06 -21.90
C CYS A 43 -0.50 -3.17 -22.06
N ARG A 44 -0.62 -1.94 -21.54
CA ARG A 44 0.50 -1.02 -21.28
C ARG A 44 0.59 -0.82 -19.79
N LEU A 45 1.68 -1.27 -19.19
CA LEU A 45 1.92 -1.20 -17.77
C LEU A 45 3.09 -0.26 -17.47
N ARG A 46 2.81 0.82 -16.78
CA ARG A 46 3.84 1.69 -16.20
C ARG A 46 4.04 1.31 -14.75
N ILE A 47 5.26 0.97 -14.37
CA ILE A 47 5.62 0.63 -12.98
C ILE A 47 6.49 1.76 -12.44
N LEU A 48 6.05 2.37 -11.34
CA LEU A 48 6.77 3.42 -10.65
C LEU A 48 7.11 2.96 -9.24
N GLY A 49 8.33 3.18 -8.79
CA GLY A 49 8.75 2.85 -7.44
C GLY A 49 10.08 3.48 -7.09
N CYS A 50 10.42 3.43 -5.82
CA CYS A 50 11.73 3.82 -5.35
C CYS A 50 12.63 2.61 -5.26
N GLU A 51 13.91 2.84 -5.53
CA GLU A 51 14.92 1.83 -5.34
C GLU A 51 15.82 2.18 -4.16
N GLY A 52 16.07 1.18 -3.33
CA GLY A 52 17.00 1.28 -2.21
C GLY A 52 18.28 0.47 -2.38
N ALA A 53 18.44 -0.27 -3.47
CA ALA A 53 19.55 -1.18 -3.66
C ALA A 53 20.36 -0.87 -4.94
N ARG A 54 21.63 -1.28 -4.95
CA ARG A 54 22.58 -1.09 -6.06
C ARG A 54 22.15 -1.63 -7.43
N LYS A 55 21.04 -2.36 -7.51
CA LYS A 55 20.64 -3.08 -8.74
C LYS A 55 19.38 -2.53 -9.42
N GLY A 56 18.72 -1.56 -8.86
CA GLY A 56 17.58 -0.91 -9.47
C GLY A 56 16.25 -1.67 -9.35
N LEU A 57 15.18 -0.90 -9.38
CA LEU A 57 13.82 -1.41 -9.43
C LEU A 57 13.66 -2.40 -10.60
N VAL A 58 14.28 -2.12 -11.75
CA VAL A 58 14.27 -3.02 -12.92
C VAL A 58 14.78 -4.40 -12.54
N ASN A 59 15.99 -4.48 -11.94
CA ASN A 59 16.58 -5.79 -11.61
C ASN A 59 15.78 -6.52 -10.53
N ALA A 60 15.22 -5.82 -9.54
CA ALA A 60 14.38 -6.42 -8.53
C ALA A 60 13.14 -7.09 -9.14
N LEU A 61 12.48 -6.41 -10.07
CA LEU A 61 11.26 -6.89 -10.70
C LEU A 61 11.53 -7.97 -11.77
N THR A 62 12.58 -7.80 -12.59
CA THR A 62 12.88 -8.76 -13.68
C THR A 62 13.59 -10.01 -13.17
N GLY A 63 14.44 -9.89 -12.14
CA GLY A 63 15.21 -10.99 -11.58
C GLY A 63 14.36 -12.13 -11.02
N GLN A 64 13.17 -11.83 -10.48
CA GLN A 64 12.24 -12.86 -10.02
C GLN A 64 11.64 -13.71 -11.17
N MET A 65 11.79 -13.25 -12.43
CA MET A 65 11.35 -13.98 -13.62
C MET A 65 12.53 -14.57 -14.41
N GLU A 66 13.71 -14.72 -13.81
CA GLU A 66 14.78 -15.51 -14.38
C GLU A 66 14.41 -17.00 -14.43
N SER A 67 14.95 -17.72 -15.42
CA SER A 67 14.59 -19.12 -15.70
C SER A 67 14.78 -20.07 -14.52
N THR A 68 15.61 -19.70 -13.56
CA THR A 68 15.82 -20.46 -12.31
C THR A 68 14.60 -20.43 -11.42
N TYR A 69 13.82 -19.35 -11.46
CA TYR A 69 12.70 -19.08 -10.55
C TYR A 69 11.35 -19.12 -11.25
N PHE A 70 11.29 -18.76 -12.54
CA PHE A 70 10.04 -18.64 -13.26
C PHE A 70 10.18 -19.10 -14.73
N PRO A 71 9.21 -19.85 -15.29
CA PRO A 71 9.35 -20.44 -16.63
C PRO A 71 9.24 -19.43 -17.78
N VAL A 72 8.67 -18.24 -17.54
CA VAL A 72 8.50 -17.18 -18.55
C VAL A 72 9.43 -16.03 -18.22
N PRO A 73 10.50 -15.80 -19.00
CA PRO A 73 11.39 -14.66 -18.80
C PRO A 73 10.65 -13.32 -18.99
N PHE A 74 10.96 -12.32 -18.19
CA PHE A 74 10.36 -10.99 -18.27
C PHE A 74 10.41 -10.40 -19.69
N ALA A 75 11.54 -10.57 -20.40
CA ALA A 75 11.72 -10.09 -21.77
C ALA A 75 10.83 -10.78 -22.81
N LYS A 76 10.13 -11.86 -22.46
CA LYS A 76 9.19 -12.58 -23.34
C LYS A 76 7.72 -12.20 -23.07
N LEU A 77 7.47 -11.31 -22.13
CA LEU A 77 6.13 -10.81 -21.88
C LEU A 77 5.60 -10.04 -23.09
N PRO A 78 4.36 -10.29 -23.53
CA PRO A 78 3.80 -9.65 -24.73
C PRO A 78 3.32 -8.22 -24.48
N SER A 79 3.11 -7.83 -23.22
CA SER A 79 2.68 -6.49 -22.83
C SER A 79 3.81 -5.46 -22.95
N ASN A 80 3.44 -4.19 -23.12
CA ASN A 80 4.41 -3.09 -23.09
C ASN A 80 4.59 -2.62 -21.62
N ILE A 81 5.71 -3.01 -21.01
CA ILE A 81 6.03 -2.66 -19.61
C ILE A 81 7.15 -1.62 -19.58
N GLN A 82 6.88 -0.51 -18.90
CA GLN A 82 7.85 0.53 -18.60
C GLN A 82 8.08 0.60 -17.09
N ILE A 83 9.34 0.43 -16.66
CA ILE A 83 9.73 0.50 -15.25
C ILE A 83 10.54 1.78 -15.07
N GLU A 84 10.08 2.64 -14.17
CA GLU A 84 10.68 3.94 -13.91
C GLU A 84 10.93 4.13 -12.41
N GLU A 85 12.11 4.62 -12.06
CA GLU A 85 12.40 5.02 -10.69
C GLU A 85 11.85 6.43 -10.40
N LEU A 86 11.22 6.58 -9.26
CA LEU A 86 10.71 7.86 -8.79
C LEU A 86 11.85 8.82 -8.47
N LYS A 87 12.06 9.80 -9.36
CA LYS A 87 13.00 10.92 -9.16
C LYS A 87 12.35 12.11 -8.48
N ASN A 88 11.04 12.23 -8.64
CA ASN A 88 10.22 13.27 -8.04
C ASN A 88 9.11 12.61 -7.23
N TYR A 89 8.95 13.05 -6.00
CA TYR A 89 7.92 12.55 -5.07
C TYR A 89 6.55 13.24 -5.24
N ASN A 90 6.42 14.11 -6.25
CA ASN A 90 5.15 14.73 -6.64
C ASN A 90 5.00 14.58 -8.16
N PHE A 91 3.97 13.87 -8.59
CA PHE A 91 3.71 13.58 -9.99
C PHE A 91 2.23 13.30 -10.23
N ASP A 92 1.82 13.31 -11.49
CA ASP A 92 0.44 13.05 -11.90
C ASP A 92 0.30 11.71 -12.60
N ILE A 93 -0.83 11.05 -12.38
CA ILE A 93 -1.32 9.89 -13.14
C ILE A 93 -2.69 10.26 -13.68
N GLY A 94 -2.76 10.69 -14.94
CA GLY A 94 -3.99 11.24 -15.51
C GLY A 94 -4.43 12.47 -14.71
N THR A 95 -5.62 12.40 -14.11
CA THR A 95 -6.20 13.47 -13.26
C THR A 95 -5.87 13.32 -11.78
N VAL A 96 -5.13 12.27 -11.39
CA VAL A 96 -4.79 12.00 -10.01
C VAL A 96 -3.41 12.57 -9.69
N LEU A 97 -3.36 13.55 -8.78
CA LEU A 97 -2.09 14.01 -8.23
C LEU A 97 -1.61 12.99 -7.18
N VAL A 98 -0.39 12.52 -7.33
CA VAL A 98 0.26 11.58 -6.41
C VAL A 98 1.43 12.26 -5.72
N ARG A 99 1.50 12.10 -4.41
CA ARG A 99 2.66 12.45 -3.60
C ARG A 99 3.21 11.20 -2.94
N ALA A 100 4.52 11.13 -2.79
CA ALA A 100 5.19 10.07 -2.04
C ALA A 100 5.90 10.66 -0.82
N LEU A 101 5.98 9.88 0.25
CA LEU A 101 6.75 10.19 1.46
C LEU A 101 7.52 8.94 1.87
N ARG A 102 8.77 9.14 2.29
CA ARG A 102 9.59 8.04 2.82
C ARG A 102 9.01 7.51 4.13
N ALA A 103 8.74 6.22 4.17
CA ALA A 103 8.31 5.50 5.36
C ALA A 103 9.50 5.16 6.27
N ASN A 104 9.24 4.95 7.55
CA ASN A 104 10.22 4.44 8.50
C ASN A 104 10.24 2.91 8.42
N HIS A 105 11.09 2.39 7.56
CA HIS A 105 11.20 0.96 7.28
C HIS A 105 12.66 0.62 6.91
N PRO A 106 13.17 -0.60 7.18
CA PRO A 106 14.49 -1.02 6.73
C PRO A 106 14.61 -0.93 5.19
N GLY A 107 15.60 -0.21 4.72
CA GLY A 107 15.75 0.10 3.29
C GLY A 107 14.95 1.33 2.85
N LEU A 108 14.75 1.45 1.53
CA LEU A 108 13.97 2.54 0.95
C LEU A 108 12.53 2.07 0.70
N CYS A 109 11.62 2.54 1.53
CA CYS A 109 10.20 2.33 1.41
C CYS A 109 9.49 3.68 1.32
N VAL A 110 8.45 3.78 0.50
CA VAL A 110 7.62 4.99 0.37
C VAL A 110 6.15 4.65 0.53
N GLY A 111 5.43 5.53 1.20
CA GLY A 111 3.99 5.58 1.13
C GLY A 111 3.52 6.61 0.11
N TYR A 112 2.28 6.47 -0.31
CA TYR A 112 1.68 7.32 -1.34
C TYR A 112 0.45 8.04 -0.80
N ARG A 113 0.24 9.27 -1.27
CA ARG A 113 -0.99 10.04 -1.08
C ARG A 113 -1.55 10.37 -2.46
N LEU A 114 -2.74 9.91 -2.74
CA LEU A 114 -3.45 10.10 -3.99
C LEU A 114 -4.58 11.10 -3.78
N PHE A 115 -4.58 12.14 -4.58
CA PHE A 115 -5.65 13.13 -4.65
C PHE A 115 -6.47 12.84 -5.90
N THR A 116 -7.64 12.26 -5.71
CA THR A 116 -8.64 12.12 -6.76
C THR A 116 -9.62 13.29 -6.70
N PRO A 117 -10.48 13.50 -7.72
CA PRO A 117 -11.53 14.51 -7.64
C PRO A 117 -12.46 14.35 -6.43
N ASP A 118 -12.69 13.11 -5.99
CA ASP A 118 -13.72 12.78 -5.01
C ASP A 118 -13.17 12.44 -3.62
N ALA A 119 -11.90 12.04 -3.53
CA ALA A 119 -11.32 11.54 -2.29
C ALA A 119 -9.80 11.69 -2.21
N MET A 120 -9.30 11.65 -1.00
CA MET A 120 -7.88 11.60 -0.67
C MET A 120 -7.55 10.28 0.01
N VAL A 121 -6.73 9.46 -0.65
CA VAL A 121 -6.32 8.14 -0.17
C VAL A 121 -4.84 8.14 0.16
N CYS A 122 -4.49 7.64 1.34
CA CYS A 122 -3.11 7.41 1.74
C CYS A 122 -2.84 5.90 1.89
N TYR A 123 -1.67 5.46 1.43
CA TYR A 123 -1.25 4.07 1.46
C TYR A 123 0.18 3.94 2.01
N PHE A 124 0.33 3.36 3.18
CA PHE A 124 1.60 3.07 3.84
C PHE A 124 1.59 1.61 4.27
N PRO A 125 1.95 0.68 3.37
CA PRO A 125 1.87 -0.75 3.66
C PRO A 125 2.84 -1.17 4.75
N ASP A 126 4.03 -0.57 4.79
CA ASP A 126 5.11 -0.88 5.73
C ASP A 126 5.64 0.41 6.33
N THR A 127 5.46 0.54 7.62
CA THR A 127 6.03 1.67 8.38
C THR A 127 6.03 1.40 9.88
N GLU A 128 7.13 1.68 10.54
CA GLU A 128 7.28 1.59 11.98
C GLU A 128 7.17 2.96 12.64
N PRO A 129 6.54 3.09 13.82
CA PRO A 129 6.62 4.33 14.60
C PRO A 129 8.06 4.69 14.93
N ARG A 130 8.42 5.98 14.85
CA ARG A 130 9.73 6.43 15.28
C ARG A 130 9.85 6.45 16.81
N PRO A 131 11.06 6.25 17.39
CA PRO A 131 11.26 6.46 18.81
C PRO A 131 10.80 7.85 19.23
N GLY A 132 9.96 7.93 20.26
CA GLY A 132 9.39 9.20 20.76
C GLY A 132 8.04 9.57 20.15
N GLY A 133 7.46 8.73 19.31
CA GLY A 133 6.10 8.90 18.76
C GLY A 133 6.06 9.08 17.25
N HIS A 134 4.91 9.50 16.76
CA HIS A 134 4.70 9.65 15.33
C HIS A 134 5.46 10.85 14.75
N ASP A 135 6.05 10.60 13.58
CA ASP A 135 6.74 11.63 12.80
C ASP A 135 5.75 12.75 12.39
N ARG A 136 6.13 14.01 12.61
CA ARG A 136 5.32 15.17 12.21
C ARG A 136 5.06 15.19 10.71
N ASP A 137 6.05 14.82 9.92
CA ASP A 137 5.91 14.79 8.46
C ASP A 137 4.87 13.75 8.03
N MET A 138 4.84 12.61 8.71
CA MET A 138 3.83 11.57 8.47
C MET A 138 2.42 12.07 8.83
N ILE A 139 2.25 12.71 10.01
CA ILE A 139 0.97 13.27 10.44
C ILE A 139 0.47 14.29 9.42
N GLU A 140 1.32 15.23 9.00
CA GLU A 140 0.96 16.26 8.01
C GLU A 140 0.64 15.64 6.65
N PHE A 141 1.41 14.62 6.26
CA PHE A 141 1.23 13.94 4.99
C PHE A 141 -0.12 13.21 4.88
N ILE A 142 -0.58 12.59 5.95
CA ILE A 142 -1.87 11.84 5.97
C ILE A 142 -3.05 12.68 6.48
N ARG A 143 -2.81 13.94 6.88
CA ARG A 143 -3.82 14.80 7.50
C ARG A 143 -5.11 14.85 6.70
N GLY A 144 -6.22 14.52 7.37
CA GLY A 144 -7.57 14.60 6.84
C GLY A 144 -7.87 13.60 5.71
N ALA A 145 -7.05 12.54 5.54
CA ALA A 145 -7.30 11.53 4.53
C ALA A 145 -8.70 10.92 4.67
N ASP A 146 -9.38 10.74 3.55
CA ASP A 146 -10.67 10.04 3.51
C ASP A 146 -10.47 8.57 3.84
N VAL A 147 -9.39 7.97 3.29
CA VAL A 147 -8.94 6.61 3.60
C VAL A 147 -7.44 6.61 3.85
N LEU A 148 -7.03 5.95 4.92
CA LEU A 148 -5.65 5.60 5.21
C LEU A 148 -5.54 4.08 5.30
N VAL A 149 -4.79 3.47 4.38
CA VAL A 149 -4.34 2.09 4.48
C VAL A 149 -2.98 2.10 5.15
N LEU A 150 -2.87 1.49 6.32
CA LEU A 150 -1.69 1.62 7.17
C LEU A 150 -1.26 0.27 7.76
N ASP A 151 0.04 0.05 7.74
CA ASP A 151 0.69 -1.05 8.45
C ASP A 151 0.22 -1.14 9.91
N SER A 152 -0.21 -2.33 10.29
CA SER A 152 -0.75 -2.64 11.60
C SER A 152 -0.48 -4.11 11.92
N GLN A 153 0.77 -4.54 11.67
CA GLN A 153 1.14 -5.96 11.66
C GLN A 153 0.99 -6.59 13.05
N TYR A 154 1.36 -5.86 14.11
CA TYR A 154 1.50 -6.40 15.45
C TYR A 154 0.46 -5.86 16.44
N ASP A 155 0.25 -6.60 17.53
CA ASP A 155 -0.28 -6.00 18.75
C ASP A 155 0.86 -5.31 19.54
N ARG A 156 0.49 -4.73 20.70
CA ARG A 156 1.46 -3.98 21.53
C ARG A 156 2.55 -4.86 22.13
N ASP A 157 2.27 -6.11 22.43
CA ASP A 157 3.23 -7.00 23.09
C ASP A 157 4.15 -7.65 22.04
N GLU A 158 3.62 -8.06 20.91
CA GLU A 158 4.39 -8.52 19.76
C GLU A 158 5.35 -7.46 19.26
N TYR A 159 4.88 -6.21 19.14
CA TYR A 159 5.70 -5.10 18.66
C TYR A 159 6.98 -4.91 19.49
N LYS A 160 6.92 -5.09 20.82
CA LYS A 160 8.10 -4.97 21.69
C LYS A 160 9.24 -5.93 21.30
N ALA A 161 8.90 -7.10 20.77
CA ALA A 161 9.87 -8.08 20.30
C ALA A 161 10.36 -7.82 18.86
N HIS A 162 9.69 -6.91 18.12
CA HIS A 162 9.94 -6.67 16.70
C HIS A 162 10.35 -5.21 16.40
N ILE A 163 10.77 -4.46 17.43
CA ILE A 163 11.26 -3.08 17.24
C ILE A 163 12.47 -3.09 16.29
N GLY A 164 12.42 -2.23 15.26
CA GLY A 164 13.44 -2.14 14.21
C GLY A 164 13.17 -3.04 13.01
N TRP A 165 12.06 -3.78 12.98
CA TRP A 165 11.67 -4.61 11.85
C TRP A 165 10.94 -3.82 10.74
N GLY A 166 10.51 -2.60 11.06
CA GLY A 166 9.91 -1.69 10.09
C GLY A 166 8.39 -1.76 10.01
N HIS A 167 7.75 -2.36 11.04
CA HIS A 167 6.30 -2.54 11.07
C HIS A 167 5.67 -1.91 12.30
N GLY A 168 4.40 -1.52 12.16
CA GLY A 168 3.64 -0.87 13.19
C GLY A 168 2.80 -1.81 14.05
N CYS A 169 2.27 -1.26 15.14
CA CYS A 169 1.24 -1.94 15.91
C CYS A 169 -0.10 -1.20 15.80
N VAL A 170 -1.17 -1.94 15.94
CA VAL A 170 -2.55 -1.47 15.79
C VAL A 170 -2.85 -0.25 16.65
N ASP A 171 -2.38 -0.23 17.91
CA ASP A 171 -2.63 0.89 18.84
C ASP A 171 -2.02 2.21 18.33
N ASP A 172 -0.79 2.15 17.79
CA ASP A 172 -0.10 3.32 17.24
C ASP A 172 -0.73 3.76 15.92
N SER A 173 -1.17 2.82 15.09
CA SER A 173 -1.87 3.11 13.83
C SER A 173 -3.19 3.84 14.10
N VAL A 174 -3.96 3.43 15.10
CA VAL A 174 -5.18 4.13 15.54
C VAL A 174 -4.87 5.51 16.10
N ALA A 175 -3.85 5.62 16.96
CA ALA A 175 -3.45 6.90 17.54
C ALA A 175 -2.99 7.91 16.48
N LEU A 176 -2.17 7.46 15.52
CA LEU A 176 -1.73 8.26 14.38
C LEU A 176 -2.90 8.76 13.53
N ALA A 177 -3.82 7.85 13.18
CA ALA A 177 -4.99 8.19 12.37
C ALA A 177 -5.91 9.20 13.05
N LEU A 178 -6.14 9.06 14.37
CA LEU A 178 -6.90 10.02 15.19
C LEU A 178 -6.21 11.37 15.23
N GLN A 179 -4.91 11.42 15.48
CA GLN A 179 -4.13 12.66 15.55
C GLN A 179 -4.12 13.41 14.21
N ALA A 180 -4.08 12.68 13.10
CA ALA A 180 -4.10 13.26 11.77
C ALA A 180 -5.52 13.62 11.27
N GLY A 181 -6.58 13.29 12.01
CA GLY A 181 -7.95 13.53 11.60
C GLY A 181 -8.38 12.72 10.39
N VAL A 182 -7.85 11.51 10.23
CA VAL A 182 -8.24 10.56 9.19
C VAL A 182 -9.70 10.16 9.39
N LYS A 183 -10.45 9.98 8.29
CA LYS A 183 -11.87 9.59 8.39
C LYS A 183 -12.05 8.07 8.48
N HIS A 184 -11.26 7.31 7.72
CA HIS A 184 -11.35 5.85 7.66
C HIS A 184 -9.94 5.23 7.65
N LEU A 185 -9.60 4.46 8.67
CA LEU A 185 -8.38 3.67 8.77
C LEU A 185 -8.67 2.24 8.33
N ILE A 186 -7.83 1.71 7.45
CA ILE A 186 -7.79 0.30 7.08
C ILE A 186 -6.51 -0.29 7.67
N LEU A 187 -6.65 -1.17 8.65
CA LEU A 187 -5.55 -1.94 9.20
C LEU A 187 -5.05 -2.90 8.12
N PHE A 188 -3.77 -2.84 7.81
CA PHE A 188 -3.17 -3.57 6.70
C PHE A 188 -1.90 -4.29 7.15
N HIS A 189 -1.36 -5.16 6.30
CA HIS A 189 -0.12 -5.89 6.52
C HIS A 189 -0.19 -6.81 7.74
N HIS A 190 -1.26 -7.60 7.83
CA HIS A 190 -1.44 -8.57 8.92
C HIS A 190 -0.33 -9.63 8.90
N ASP A 191 0.21 -9.97 10.06
CA ASP A 191 1.23 -11.01 10.17
C ASP A 191 0.67 -12.35 9.66
N PRO A 192 1.43 -13.11 8.86
CA PRO A 192 0.97 -14.40 8.32
C PRO A 192 0.63 -15.45 9.38
N SER A 193 1.09 -15.29 10.61
CA SER A 193 0.75 -16.16 11.74
C SER A 193 -0.60 -15.84 12.39
N HIS A 194 -1.19 -14.68 12.07
CA HIS A 194 -2.48 -14.25 12.61
C HIS A 194 -3.62 -14.84 11.79
N ASP A 195 -4.53 -15.51 12.46
CA ASP A 195 -5.77 -16.01 11.89
C ASP A 195 -6.89 -14.95 11.89
N ASP A 196 -8.02 -15.28 11.27
CA ASP A 196 -9.16 -14.36 11.17
C ASP A 196 -9.73 -13.98 12.53
N ASP A 197 -9.72 -14.89 13.51
CA ASP A 197 -10.21 -14.63 14.87
C ASP A 197 -9.32 -13.62 15.60
N TRP A 198 -8.01 -13.70 15.39
CA TRP A 198 -7.05 -12.71 15.91
C TRP A 198 -7.30 -11.33 15.27
N ILE A 199 -7.49 -11.28 13.94
CA ILE A 199 -7.77 -10.04 13.21
C ILE A 199 -9.07 -9.40 13.69
N ASP A 200 -10.15 -10.17 13.86
CA ASP A 200 -11.45 -9.68 14.34
C ASP A 200 -11.37 -9.16 15.78
N THR A 201 -10.62 -9.84 16.64
CA THR A 201 -10.37 -9.41 18.03
C THR A 201 -9.63 -8.09 18.05
N THR A 202 -8.57 -7.98 17.24
CA THR A 202 -7.73 -6.79 17.14
C THR A 202 -8.51 -5.61 16.54
N LEU A 203 -9.33 -5.84 15.53
CA LEU A 203 -10.23 -4.84 14.97
C LEU A 203 -11.23 -4.31 16.01
N SER A 204 -11.80 -5.21 16.81
CA SER A 204 -12.72 -4.86 17.92
C SER A 204 -12.02 -4.01 18.96
N ARG A 205 -10.76 -4.31 19.30
CA ARG A 205 -9.90 -3.51 20.18
C ARG A 205 -9.64 -2.12 19.58
N ALA A 206 -9.27 -2.03 18.32
CA ALA A 206 -9.03 -0.78 17.64
C ALA A 206 -10.26 0.16 17.70
N ARG A 207 -11.44 -0.36 17.42
CA ARG A 207 -12.72 0.37 17.51
C ARG A 207 -13.04 0.82 18.94
N LYS A 208 -12.68 0.03 19.93
CA LYS A 208 -12.84 0.39 21.36
C LYS A 208 -11.92 1.55 21.73
N ILE A 209 -10.67 1.57 21.25
CA ILE A 209 -9.74 2.70 21.46
C ILE A 209 -10.33 3.99 20.90
N VAL A 210 -10.86 3.97 19.68
CA VAL A 210 -11.51 5.13 19.06
C VAL A 210 -12.68 5.63 19.91
N THR A 211 -13.53 4.73 20.40
CA THR A 211 -14.69 5.09 21.24
C THR A 211 -14.25 5.71 22.56
N GLN A 212 -13.23 5.16 23.23
CA GLN A 212 -12.68 5.67 24.48
C GLN A 212 -12.10 7.09 24.32
N GLN A 213 -11.49 7.37 23.16
CA GLN A 213 -10.99 8.70 22.82
C GLN A 213 -12.05 9.66 22.25
N LYS A 214 -13.33 9.24 22.22
CA LYS A 214 -14.45 9.99 21.61
C LYS A 214 -14.17 10.42 20.17
N GLY A 215 -13.35 9.66 19.46
CA GLY A 215 -12.98 9.91 18.07
C GLY A 215 -14.11 9.58 17.09
N LYS A 216 -14.03 10.16 15.88
CA LYS A 216 -14.96 9.87 14.78
C LYS A 216 -14.35 8.97 13.71
N LEU A 217 -13.18 8.40 13.98
CA LEU A 217 -12.45 7.53 13.05
C LEU A 217 -13.22 6.22 12.84
N ARG A 218 -13.52 5.91 11.58
CA ARG A 218 -13.94 4.55 11.18
C ARG A 218 -12.71 3.65 11.10
N VAL A 219 -12.82 2.40 11.56
CA VAL A 219 -11.72 1.41 11.47
C VAL A 219 -12.27 0.10 10.92
N ASP A 220 -11.61 -0.39 9.87
CA ASP A 220 -11.82 -1.72 9.31
C ASP A 220 -10.47 -2.42 9.11
N ALA A 221 -10.47 -3.75 9.01
CA ALA A 221 -9.30 -4.54 8.63
C ALA A 221 -9.33 -4.84 7.12
N ALA A 222 -8.17 -4.80 6.48
CA ALA A 222 -8.03 -5.21 5.09
C ALA A 222 -8.31 -6.70 4.94
N ARG A 223 -8.91 -7.08 3.81
CA ARG A 223 -9.15 -8.47 3.44
C ARG A 223 -9.20 -8.62 1.93
N GLU A 224 -8.97 -9.82 1.47
CA GLU A 224 -9.09 -10.17 0.06
C GLU A 224 -10.48 -9.80 -0.51
N GLY A 225 -10.50 -9.06 -1.61
CA GLY A 225 -11.73 -8.65 -2.28
C GLY A 225 -12.49 -7.49 -1.63
N LEU A 226 -11.95 -6.83 -0.59
CA LEU A 226 -12.56 -5.61 -0.03
C LEU A 226 -12.56 -4.50 -1.08
N VAL A 227 -13.74 -3.93 -1.33
CA VAL A 227 -13.95 -2.76 -2.20
C VAL A 227 -14.49 -1.62 -1.36
N LEU A 228 -13.88 -0.44 -1.50
CA LEU A 228 -14.31 0.80 -0.86
C LEU A 228 -14.84 1.74 -1.94
N ASN A 229 -16.12 2.10 -1.87
CA ASN A 229 -16.70 3.13 -2.71
C ASN A 229 -16.53 4.48 -2.00
N LEU A 230 -15.87 5.42 -2.68
CA LEU A 230 -15.55 6.74 -2.15
C LEU A 230 -16.43 7.85 -2.77
N ASP A 231 -17.51 7.46 -3.43
CA ASP A 231 -18.45 8.37 -4.07
C ASP A 231 -19.11 9.28 -3.03
N GLY A 232 -18.89 10.58 -3.13
CA GLY A 232 -19.62 11.59 -2.37
C GLY A 232 -19.05 12.04 -1.03
N ALA A 233 -17.76 11.87 -0.76
CA ALA A 233 -17.13 12.47 0.43
C ALA A 233 -16.94 14.00 0.33
N SER A 234 -17.27 14.63 -0.79
CA SER A 234 -16.99 16.04 -1.09
C SER A 234 -18.23 16.85 -1.35
N SER A 235 -19.15 16.89 -0.41
CA SER A 235 -20.11 18.00 -0.37
C SER A 235 -20.64 18.17 1.05
N ARG A 236 -19.79 18.79 1.90
CA ARG A 236 -20.26 19.71 2.96
C ARG A 236 -19.07 20.32 3.69
#